data_353fde4b6d7e0e674f07fd9aaaee7fc8
#
_entry.id   353fde4b6d7e0e674f07fd9aaaee7fc8
#
_cell.length_a   1.000
_cell.length_b   1.000
_cell.length_c   1.000
_cell.angle_alpha   90.00
_cell.angle_beta   90.00
_cell.angle_gamma   90.00
#
_symmetry.space_group_name_H-M   'P 1'
#
loop_
_entity.id
_entity.type
_entity.pdbx_description
1 polymer ?
#
loop_
_entity_poly.entity_id
_entity_poly.type
_entity_poly.pdbx_seq_one_letter_code
_entity_poly.pdbx_strand_id
1 'polypeptide(L)'
;FASTLLDTLKKHGNTCPVMISSSIQAALDNPYGESKRAGEQLLFDYAKETGAKVLVYRFPNLFGKWCRPNYNSAVATFCNNIANDLPITVNDPSVELHLVYIDDVVDELIGALTGDEHRDGDFCYVPASHRITLGGIVDLLHSFRRMTETLEIPDTTKDGFAKKLYLSLIHISE
;
A
#
# COMPACT_ATOMS: atom_id res chain seq x y z
N PHE A 1 -14.39 -8.42 -13.14
CA PHE A 1 -15.08 -7.65 -12.09
C PHE A 1 -15.26 -6.17 -12.48
N ALA A 2 -14.19 -5.42 -12.81
CA ALA A 2 -14.30 -3.99 -13.16
C ALA A 2 -15.27 -3.75 -14.33
N SER A 3 -15.14 -4.48 -15.44
CA SER A 3 -16.04 -4.31 -16.60
C SER A 3 -17.50 -4.53 -16.22
N THR A 4 -17.80 -5.61 -15.48
CA THR A 4 -19.18 -5.91 -15.03
C THR A 4 -19.79 -4.77 -14.17
N LEU A 5 -18.97 -4.18 -13.27
CA LEU A 5 -19.39 -3.03 -12.47
C LEU A 5 -19.71 -1.82 -13.36
N LEU A 6 -18.79 -1.46 -14.26
CA LEU A 6 -18.94 -0.31 -15.15
C LEU A 6 -20.13 -0.47 -16.11
N ASP A 7 -20.33 -1.66 -16.68
CA ASP A 7 -21.48 -1.98 -17.54
C ASP A 7 -22.80 -1.87 -16.76
N THR A 8 -22.80 -2.28 -15.48
CA THR A 8 -23.98 -2.12 -14.63
C THR A 8 -24.29 -0.66 -14.33
N LEU A 9 -23.27 0.15 -14.03
CA LEU A 9 -23.46 1.59 -13.82
C LEU A 9 -24.00 2.28 -15.09
N LYS A 10 -23.46 1.96 -16.27
CA LYS A 10 -23.95 2.45 -17.55
C LYS A 10 -25.42 2.07 -17.77
N LYS A 11 -25.76 0.80 -17.56
CA LYS A 11 -27.13 0.30 -17.74
C LYS A 11 -28.16 1.04 -16.89
N HIS A 12 -27.75 1.48 -15.71
CA HIS A 12 -28.65 2.21 -14.79
C HIS A 12 -28.48 3.73 -14.87
N GLY A 13 -27.68 4.26 -15.80
CA GLY A 13 -27.43 5.70 -15.96
C GLY A 13 -26.79 6.34 -14.72
N ASN A 14 -26.06 5.55 -13.93
CA ASN A 14 -25.43 6.02 -12.70
C ASN A 14 -24.01 6.50 -13.00
N THR A 15 -23.75 7.78 -12.77
CA THR A 15 -22.47 8.45 -12.99
C THR A 15 -21.73 8.77 -11.69
N CYS A 16 -21.98 8.02 -10.62
CA CYS A 16 -21.24 8.19 -9.37
C CYS A 16 -19.72 8.03 -9.60
N PRO A 17 -18.88 8.70 -8.80
CA PRO A 17 -17.44 8.51 -8.86
C PRO A 17 -17.04 7.05 -8.66
N VAL A 18 -16.10 6.58 -9.47
CA VAL A 18 -15.58 5.20 -9.39
C VAL A 18 -14.08 5.24 -9.05
N MET A 19 -13.69 4.49 -8.02
CA MET A 19 -12.31 4.39 -7.57
C MET A 19 -11.78 2.98 -7.80
N ILE A 20 -10.52 2.87 -8.26
CA ILE A 20 -9.81 1.59 -8.38
C ILE A 20 -8.46 1.65 -7.68
N SER A 21 -8.14 0.59 -6.94
CA SER A 21 -6.79 0.36 -6.45
C SER A 21 -5.98 -0.34 -7.55
N SER A 22 -5.05 0.38 -8.14
CA SER A 22 -4.05 -0.13 -9.06
C SER A 22 -2.68 -0.25 -8.36
N SER A 23 -1.61 -0.37 -9.12
CA SER A 23 -0.26 -0.54 -8.60
C SER A 23 0.74 0.26 -9.45
N ILE A 24 1.81 0.74 -8.83
CA ILE A 24 2.97 1.26 -9.57
C ILE A 24 3.54 0.23 -10.55
N GLN A 25 3.33 -1.06 -10.29
CA GLN A 25 3.72 -2.13 -11.22
C GLN A 25 2.92 -2.14 -12.53
N ALA A 26 1.81 -1.40 -12.62
CA ALA A 26 1.11 -1.20 -13.87
C ALA A 26 2.00 -0.54 -14.95
N ALA A 27 3.07 0.14 -14.57
CA ALA A 27 4.06 0.69 -15.50
C ALA A 27 5.05 -0.36 -16.05
N LEU A 28 5.07 -1.58 -15.49
CA LEU A 28 6.01 -2.65 -15.88
C LEU A 28 5.41 -3.56 -16.94
N ASP A 29 6.28 -4.10 -17.81
CA ASP A 29 5.89 -5.08 -18.84
C ASP A 29 5.98 -6.51 -18.27
N ASN A 30 4.96 -6.84 -17.48
CA ASN A 30 4.76 -8.19 -16.97
C ASN A 30 3.25 -8.48 -16.88
N PRO A 31 2.82 -9.75 -16.80
CA PRO A 31 1.40 -10.11 -16.80
C PRO A 31 0.56 -9.43 -15.73
N TYR A 32 1.14 -9.19 -14.54
CA TYR A 32 0.47 -8.47 -13.48
C TYR A 32 0.26 -6.99 -13.82
N GLY A 33 1.32 -6.31 -14.29
CA GLY A 33 1.26 -4.90 -14.72
C GLY A 33 0.29 -4.70 -15.88
N GLU A 34 0.29 -5.60 -16.87
CA GLU A 34 -0.66 -5.58 -17.99
C GLU A 34 -2.11 -5.73 -17.52
N SER A 35 -2.36 -6.65 -16.60
CA SER A 35 -3.70 -6.82 -16.00
C SER A 35 -4.17 -5.56 -15.27
N LYS A 36 -3.27 -4.89 -14.54
CA LYS A 36 -3.58 -3.62 -13.87
C LYS A 36 -3.85 -2.50 -14.88
N ARG A 37 -2.99 -2.33 -15.89
CA ARG A 37 -3.20 -1.35 -16.98
C ARG A 37 -4.54 -1.56 -17.70
N ALA A 38 -4.90 -2.80 -17.98
CA ALA A 38 -6.19 -3.11 -18.60
C ALA A 38 -7.37 -2.63 -17.74
N GLY A 39 -7.28 -2.80 -16.41
CA GLY A 39 -8.28 -2.27 -15.47
C GLY A 39 -8.33 -0.74 -15.45
N GLU A 40 -7.17 -0.08 -15.44
CA GLU A 40 -7.08 1.38 -15.52
C GLU A 40 -7.72 1.92 -16.81
N GLN A 41 -7.42 1.30 -17.95
CA GLN A 41 -7.96 1.70 -19.24
C GLN A 41 -9.49 1.63 -19.28
N LEU A 42 -10.08 0.56 -18.71
CA LEU A 42 -11.53 0.43 -18.62
C LEU A 42 -12.18 1.62 -17.87
N LEU A 43 -11.54 2.11 -16.80
CA LEU A 43 -12.04 3.27 -16.07
C LEU A 43 -11.89 4.56 -16.88
N PHE A 44 -10.75 4.75 -17.54
CA PHE A 44 -10.56 5.94 -18.37
C PHE A 44 -11.53 6.00 -19.56
N ASP A 45 -11.79 4.85 -20.20
CA ASP A 45 -12.76 4.76 -21.29
C ASP A 45 -14.19 5.02 -20.76
N TYR A 46 -14.53 4.46 -19.61
CA TYR A 46 -15.80 4.73 -18.93
C TYR A 46 -15.98 6.23 -18.61
N ALA A 47 -14.93 6.90 -18.10
CA ALA A 47 -14.98 8.33 -17.82
C ALA A 47 -15.20 9.16 -19.09
N LYS A 48 -14.53 8.82 -20.19
CA LYS A 48 -14.71 9.49 -21.50
C LYS A 48 -16.12 9.33 -22.05
N GLU A 49 -16.70 8.14 -21.90
CA GLU A 49 -18.01 7.81 -22.43
C GLU A 49 -19.15 8.43 -21.61
N THR A 50 -19.03 8.44 -20.30
CA THR A 50 -20.13 8.82 -19.38
C THR A 50 -19.98 10.19 -18.74
N GLY A 51 -18.78 10.76 -18.73
CA GLY A 51 -18.43 11.97 -17.98
C GLY A 51 -18.28 11.73 -16.47
N ALA A 52 -18.35 10.49 -16.00
CA ALA A 52 -18.18 10.15 -14.58
C ALA A 52 -16.76 10.42 -14.11
N LYS A 53 -16.62 10.87 -12.86
CA LYS A 53 -15.31 11.01 -12.20
C LYS A 53 -14.71 9.64 -11.91
N VAL A 54 -13.45 9.42 -12.31
CA VAL A 54 -12.69 8.22 -11.98
C VAL A 54 -11.44 8.55 -11.19
N LEU A 55 -11.11 7.69 -10.24
CA LEU A 55 -9.98 7.82 -9.34
C LEU A 55 -9.13 6.55 -9.45
N VAL A 56 -7.98 6.65 -10.10
CA VAL A 56 -7.08 5.52 -10.35
C VAL A 56 -5.86 5.67 -9.45
N TYR A 57 -5.84 4.92 -8.34
CA TYR A 57 -4.74 4.93 -7.39
C TYR A 57 -3.67 3.91 -7.75
N ARG A 58 -2.46 4.36 -8.11
CA ARG A 58 -1.28 3.50 -8.30
C ARG A 58 -0.51 3.39 -6.99
N PHE A 59 -0.89 2.43 -6.16
CA PHE A 59 -0.22 2.21 -4.88
C PHE A 59 1.15 1.55 -5.06
N PRO A 60 2.18 1.99 -4.29
CA PRO A 60 3.41 1.22 -4.07
C PRO A 60 3.12 0.03 -3.15
N ASN A 61 4.16 -0.56 -2.55
CA ASN A 61 3.94 -1.63 -1.58
C ASN A 61 3.23 -1.10 -0.34
N LEU A 62 2.12 -1.73 0.02
CA LEU A 62 1.38 -1.41 1.23
C LEU A 62 1.90 -2.22 2.42
N PHE A 63 1.93 -1.59 3.58
CA PHE A 63 2.23 -2.26 4.85
C PHE A 63 1.32 -1.74 5.96
N GLY A 64 1.19 -2.49 7.03
CA GLY A 64 0.40 -2.03 8.17
C GLY A 64 -0.27 -3.18 8.92
N LYS A 65 -1.21 -2.79 9.76
CA LYS A 65 -1.99 -3.64 10.65
C LYS A 65 -2.69 -4.76 9.86
N TRP A 66 -2.76 -5.95 10.47
CA TRP A 66 -3.49 -7.12 9.96
C TRP A 66 -3.08 -7.58 8.56
N CYS A 67 -1.95 -7.12 8.05
CA CYS A 67 -1.43 -7.60 6.78
C CYS A 67 -1.05 -9.07 6.90
N ARG A 68 -1.53 -9.89 5.96
CA ARG A 68 -1.28 -11.34 5.98
C ARG A 68 0.18 -11.65 5.69
N PRO A 69 0.91 -12.31 6.63
CA PRO A 69 2.29 -12.74 6.39
C PRO A 69 2.34 -13.86 5.35
N ASN A 70 3.52 -14.06 4.76
CA ASN A 70 3.80 -15.10 3.77
C ASN A 70 2.84 -15.09 2.55
N TYR A 71 2.36 -13.92 2.17
CA TYR A 71 1.51 -13.75 0.99
C TYR A 71 2.11 -12.73 0.02
N ASN A 72 1.88 -11.43 0.19
CA ASN A 72 2.34 -10.40 -0.76
C ASN A 72 3.14 -9.26 -0.10
N SER A 73 3.49 -9.37 1.17
CA SER A 73 4.19 -8.32 1.91
C SER A 73 5.43 -8.84 2.61
N ALA A 74 6.59 -8.36 2.19
CA ALA A 74 7.84 -8.65 2.89
C ALA A 74 7.78 -8.11 4.33
N VAL A 75 7.25 -6.90 4.53
CA VAL A 75 7.10 -6.29 5.87
C VAL A 75 6.27 -7.18 6.79
N ALA A 76 5.11 -7.66 6.33
CA ALA A 76 4.26 -8.52 7.14
C ALA A 76 4.94 -9.85 7.47
N THR A 77 5.66 -10.43 6.52
CA THR A 77 6.43 -11.66 6.73
C THR A 77 7.55 -11.45 7.75
N PHE A 78 8.29 -10.34 7.66
CA PHE A 78 9.36 -10.01 8.61
C PHE A 78 8.79 -9.75 10.02
N CYS A 79 7.69 -9.02 10.13
CA CYS A 79 7.00 -8.81 11.41
C CYS A 79 6.58 -10.15 12.05
N ASN A 80 5.95 -11.02 11.29
CA ASN A 80 5.54 -12.34 11.76
C ASN A 80 6.76 -13.20 12.20
N ASN A 81 7.83 -13.18 11.41
CA ASN A 81 9.01 -13.99 11.73
C ASN A 81 9.68 -13.48 12.99
N ILE A 82 9.86 -12.18 13.17
CA ILE A 82 10.43 -11.58 14.37
C ILE A 82 9.58 -11.88 15.61
N ALA A 83 8.25 -11.78 15.47
CA ALA A 83 7.32 -12.04 16.58
C ALA A 83 7.33 -13.50 17.05
N ASN A 84 7.60 -14.44 16.14
CA ASN A 84 7.61 -15.88 16.41
C ASN A 84 9.02 -16.49 16.52
N ASP A 85 10.06 -15.67 16.67
CA ASP A 85 11.47 -16.10 16.74
C ASP A 85 11.92 -16.95 15.53
N LEU A 86 11.31 -16.70 14.36
CA LEU A 86 11.67 -17.35 13.11
C LEU A 86 12.77 -16.57 12.38
N PRO A 87 13.62 -17.23 11.59
CA PRO A 87 14.67 -16.56 10.85
C PRO A 87 14.08 -15.65 9.77
N ILE A 88 14.69 -14.47 9.61
CA ILE A 88 14.43 -13.57 8.49
C ILE A 88 15.52 -13.79 7.44
N THR A 89 15.11 -14.17 6.23
CA THR A 89 16.03 -14.30 5.10
C THR A 89 15.84 -13.10 4.17
N VAL A 90 16.91 -12.37 3.92
CA VAL A 90 16.98 -11.27 2.97
C VAL A 90 18.07 -11.56 1.96
N ASN A 91 17.71 -11.75 0.68
CA ASN A 91 18.69 -12.08 -0.36
C ASN A 91 19.63 -10.89 -0.64
N ASP A 92 19.08 -9.70 -0.69
CA ASP A 92 19.84 -8.47 -0.88
C ASP A 92 19.28 -7.38 0.07
N PRO A 93 19.99 -7.07 1.17
CA PRO A 93 19.55 -6.06 2.14
C PRO A 93 19.59 -4.63 1.59
N SER A 94 20.27 -4.37 0.47
CA SER A 94 20.35 -3.03 -0.14
C SER A 94 19.13 -2.67 -0.98
N VAL A 95 18.26 -3.62 -1.30
CA VAL A 95 17.06 -3.36 -2.09
C VAL A 95 16.15 -2.39 -1.38
N GLU A 96 15.90 -1.24 -2.01
CA GLU A 96 14.99 -0.21 -1.50
C GLU A 96 13.54 -0.54 -1.82
N LEU A 97 12.67 -0.46 -0.83
CA LEU A 97 11.22 -0.54 -0.99
C LEU A 97 10.60 0.85 -0.90
N HIS A 98 9.65 1.10 -1.77
CA HIS A 98 8.71 2.20 -1.67
C HIS A 98 7.44 1.70 -0.97
N LEU A 99 7.12 2.27 0.17
CA LEU A 99 6.12 1.79 1.11
C LEU A 99 5.11 2.89 1.46
N VAL A 100 3.84 2.49 1.58
CA VAL A 100 2.76 3.35 2.11
C VAL A 100 2.05 2.60 3.24
N TYR A 101 1.79 3.30 4.34
CA TYR A 101 1.11 2.74 5.49
C TYR A 101 -0.40 2.68 5.27
N ILE A 102 -1.05 1.62 5.74
CA ILE A 102 -2.47 1.38 5.45
C ILE A 102 -3.39 2.49 5.96
N ASP A 103 -3.12 3.08 7.12
CA ASP A 103 -3.96 4.16 7.63
C ASP A 103 -3.86 5.42 6.76
N ASP A 104 -2.66 5.74 6.23
CA ASP A 104 -2.49 6.86 5.28
C ASP A 104 -3.28 6.63 3.98
N VAL A 105 -3.38 5.36 3.54
CA VAL A 105 -4.23 4.99 2.39
C VAL A 105 -5.70 5.23 2.73
N VAL A 106 -6.14 4.79 3.90
CA VAL A 106 -7.54 4.96 4.34
C VAL A 106 -7.90 6.43 4.43
N ASP A 107 -7.05 7.25 5.03
CA ASP A 107 -7.26 8.70 5.15
C ASP A 107 -7.36 9.38 3.78
N GLU A 108 -6.48 9.03 2.83
CA GLU A 108 -6.54 9.51 1.46
C GLU A 108 -7.84 9.10 0.77
N LEU A 109 -8.25 7.83 0.89
CA LEU A 109 -9.48 7.35 0.26
C LEU A 109 -10.74 8.01 0.86
N ILE A 110 -10.74 8.30 2.16
CA ILE A 110 -11.81 9.05 2.82
C ILE A 110 -11.83 10.50 2.31
N GLY A 111 -10.68 11.17 2.24
CA GLY A 111 -10.56 12.50 1.67
C GLY A 111 -11.06 12.55 0.22
N ALA A 112 -10.78 11.53 -0.57
CA ALA A 112 -11.25 11.43 -1.95
C ALA A 112 -12.78 11.37 -2.09
N LEU A 113 -13.51 10.91 -1.07
CA LEU A 113 -14.98 10.95 -1.07
C LEU A 113 -15.52 12.39 -1.01
N THR A 114 -14.77 13.30 -0.41
CA THR A 114 -15.12 14.73 -0.32
C THR A 114 -14.48 15.58 -1.42
N GLY A 115 -13.67 14.98 -2.28
CA GLY A 115 -13.01 15.64 -3.40
C GLY A 115 -11.61 16.16 -3.10
N ASP A 116 -11.02 15.73 -1.97
CA ASP A 116 -9.69 16.12 -1.51
C ASP A 116 -8.60 15.11 -1.92
N GLU A 117 -8.81 14.39 -3.03
CA GLU A 117 -7.83 13.44 -3.54
C GLU A 117 -6.54 14.13 -4.04
N HIS A 118 -5.40 13.49 -3.80
CA HIS A 118 -4.12 13.90 -4.38
C HIS A 118 -3.93 13.28 -5.76
N ARG A 119 -3.64 14.13 -6.78
CA ARG A 119 -3.45 13.72 -8.17
C ARG A 119 -2.11 14.14 -8.74
N ASP A 120 -1.57 13.26 -9.59
CA ASP A 120 -0.49 13.55 -10.52
C ASP A 120 -0.93 13.09 -11.92
N GLY A 121 -1.31 14.03 -12.75
CA GLY A 121 -1.94 13.77 -14.06
C GLY A 121 -3.23 12.97 -13.91
N ASP A 122 -3.30 11.82 -14.58
CA ASP A 122 -4.47 10.95 -14.59
C ASP A 122 -4.56 10.02 -13.36
N PHE A 123 -3.51 9.95 -12.55
CA PHE A 123 -3.40 9.02 -11.43
C PHE A 123 -3.50 9.73 -10.09
N CYS A 124 -4.07 9.00 -9.13
CA CYS A 124 -4.10 9.43 -7.74
C CYS A 124 -3.01 8.71 -6.94
N TYR A 125 -2.54 9.36 -5.87
CA TYR A 125 -1.48 8.83 -5.01
C TYR A 125 -1.69 9.20 -3.55
N VAL A 126 -0.99 8.50 -2.66
CA VAL A 126 -0.95 8.82 -1.22
C VAL A 126 0.30 9.66 -0.96
N PRO A 127 0.19 10.88 -0.43
CA PRO A 127 1.35 11.76 -0.23
C PRO A 127 2.33 11.25 0.84
N ALA A 128 1.82 10.57 1.87
CA ALA A 128 2.65 10.00 2.93
C ALA A 128 3.25 8.66 2.48
N SER A 129 4.47 8.68 1.95
CA SER A 129 5.18 7.47 1.54
C SER A 129 6.58 7.43 2.14
N HIS A 130 7.15 6.23 2.23
CA HIS A 130 8.45 5.96 2.82
C HIS A 130 9.33 5.16 1.87
N ARG A 131 10.63 5.45 1.88
CA ARG A 131 11.65 4.68 1.17
C ARG A 131 12.66 4.14 2.18
N ILE A 132 12.85 2.84 2.19
CA ILE A 132 13.73 2.16 3.14
C ILE A 132 14.24 0.87 2.50
N THR A 133 15.47 0.49 2.83
CA THR A 133 16.05 -0.77 2.39
C THR A 133 15.48 -1.96 3.18
N LEU A 134 15.50 -3.13 2.58
CA LEU A 134 15.12 -4.38 3.26
C LEU A 134 15.93 -4.59 4.55
N GLY A 135 17.25 -4.33 4.50
CA GLY A 135 18.11 -4.37 5.67
C GLY A 135 17.68 -3.39 6.76
N GLY A 136 17.35 -2.14 6.38
CA GLY A 136 16.87 -1.13 7.33
C GLY A 136 15.56 -1.52 8.04
N ILE A 137 14.64 -2.21 7.34
CA ILE A 137 13.42 -2.74 7.96
C ILE A 137 13.79 -3.81 9.01
N VAL A 138 14.66 -4.75 8.65
CA VAL A 138 15.07 -5.83 9.54
C VAL A 138 15.79 -5.29 10.77
N ASP A 139 16.68 -4.33 10.62
CA ASP A 139 17.39 -3.68 11.73
C ASP A 139 16.43 -3.00 12.71
N LEU A 140 15.43 -2.28 12.18
CA LEU A 140 14.38 -1.68 13.01
C LEU A 140 13.57 -2.73 13.76
N LEU A 141 13.15 -3.80 13.10
CA LEU A 141 12.39 -4.88 13.74
C LEU A 141 13.20 -5.57 14.85
N HIS A 142 14.49 -5.82 14.63
CA HIS A 142 15.37 -6.32 15.68
C HIS A 142 15.55 -5.34 16.83
N SER A 143 15.58 -4.02 16.55
CA SER A 143 15.63 -3.01 17.61
C SER A 143 14.37 -3.02 18.47
N PHE A 144 13.19 -3.20 17.86
CA PHE A 144 11.93 -3.33 18.60
C PHE A 144 11.89 -4.58 19.46
N ARG A 145 12.41 -5.70 18.98
CA ARG A 145 12.49 -6.95 19.74
C ARG A 145 13.38 -6.77 21.00
N ARG A 146 14.50 -6.08 20.87
CA ARG A 146 15.42 -5.82 21.98
C ARG A 146 14.88 -4.84 23.04
N MET A 147 13.84 -4.06 22.74
CA MET A 147 13.23 -3.12 23.71
C MET A 147 12.84 -3.80 25.01
N THR A 148 12.36 -5.05 24.97
CA THR A 148 11.97 -5.81 26.16
C THR A 148 13.15 -6.22 27.02
N GLU A 149 14.34 -6.30 26.45
CA GLU A 149 15.57 -6.70 27.12
C GLU A 149 16.38 -5.50 27.61
N THR A 150 16.49 -4.46 26.77
CA THR A 150 17.32 -3.28 27.04
C THR A 150 16.57 -2.14 27.73
N LEU A 151 15.23 -2.17 27.71
CA LEU A 151 14.34 -1.07 28.14
C LEU A 151 14.58 0.25 27.38
N GLU A 152 15.33 0.21 26.29
CA GLU A 152 15.52 1.34 25.37
C GLU A 152 14.39 1.39 24.37
N ILE A 153 13.64 2.50 24.35
CA ILE A 153 12.57 2.72 23.39
C ILE A 153 13.20 3.38 22.14
N PRO A 154 13.11 2.76 20.95
CA PRO A 154 13.55 3.41 19.72
C PRO A 154 12.86 4.76 19.53
N ASP A 155 13.61 5.74 19.07
CA ASP A 155 13.05 7.07 18.80
C ASP A 155 12.03 7.02 17.65
N THR A 156 10.77 6.93 18.01
CA THR A 156 9.64 6.93 17.06
C THR A 156 9.16 8.33 16.70
N THR A 157 9.79 9.39 17.25
CA THR A 157 9.37 10.76 17.04
C THR A 157 9.97 11.41 15.81
N LYS A 158 11.19 11.00 15.44
CA LYS A 158 11.95 11.58 14.31
C LYS A 158 11.50 11.02 12.95
N ASP A 159 11.10 9.76 12.93
CA ASP A 159 10.70 9.06 11.71
C ASP A 159 9.32 8.41 11.90
N GLY A 160 8.33 8.99 11.24
CA GLY A 160 6.98 8.42 11.23
C GLY A 160 6.93 6.96 10.76
N PHE A 161 7.93 6.50 9.97
CA PHE A 161 8.03 5.13 9.52
C PHE A 161 8.28 4.14 10.66
N ALA A 162 9.22 4.44 11.57
CA ALA A 162 9.52 3.55 12.71
C ALA A 162 8.28 3.30 13.57
N LYS A 163 7.48 4.34 13.85
CA LYS A 163 6.20 4.21 14.56
C LYS A 163 5.21 3.31 13.81
N LYS A 164 5.03 3.54 12.52
CA LYS A 164 4.11 2.78 11.66
C LYS A 164 4.53 1.31 11.54
N LEU A 165 5.85 1.06 11.44
CA LEU A 165 6.39 -0.29 11.43
C LEU A 165 6.17 -1.02 12.77
N TYR A 166 6.36 -0.32 13.89
CA TYR A 166 6.08 -0.87 15.22
C TYR A 166 4.59 -1.22 15.39
N LEU A 167 3.69 -0.35 14.96
CA LEU A 167 2.25 -0.64 14.96
C LEU A 167 1.90 -1.84 14.07
N SER A 168 2.58 -1.99 12.93
CA SER A 168 2.40 -3.17 12.08
C SER A 168 2.85 -4.45 12.78
N LEU A 169 3.99 -4.41 13.48
CA LEU A 169 4.52 -5.55 14.23
C LEU A 169 3.53 -6.04 15.30
N ILE A 170 3.04 -5.15 16.15
CA ILE A 170 2.15 -5.54 17.26
C ILE A 170 0.81 -6.11 16.76
N HIS A 171 0.25 -5.59 15.65
CA HIS A 171 -1.03 -6.08 15.11
C HIS A 171 -0.90 -7.31 14.19
N ILE A 172 0.30 -7.69 13.79
CA ILE A 172 0.55 -8.92 13.03
C ILE A 172 0.90 -10.06 13.98
N SER A 173 1.43 -9.75 15.16
CA SER A 173 1.80 -10.73 16.19
C SER A 173 0.63 -11.19 17.06
N GLU A 174 -0.51 -10.50 17.02
CA GLU A 174 -1.77 -10.90 17.68
C GLU A 174 -2.51 -11.98 16.88
#